data_6aa404c6abeea8a2e17714cccb76af56
#
_entry.id   6aa404c6abeea8a2e17714cccb76af56
#
_cell.length_a   1.000
_cell.length_b   1.000
_cell.length_c   1.000
_cell.angle_alpha   90.00
_cell.angle_beta   90.00
_cell.angle_gamma   90.00
#
_symmetry.space_group_name_H-M   'P 1'
#
loop_
_entity.id
_entity.type
_entity.pdbx_description
1 polymer ?
#
loop_
_entity_poly.entity_id
_entity_poly.type
_entity_poly.pdbx_seq_one_letter_code
_entity_poly.pdbx_strand_id
1 'polypeptide(L)'
;LKACFILCRYLCFVKHRERIAMHFRMNDIRSALQRTPAPRKKEREAAVLLPLIEKEGELLILFERRALSLRHQPGDIALPGGGIEEGETPLEAALREAREELLLENEQLSLLGEVGIVSGPSGQKVYAFAAELKDYRGSFSPAEVDRVFTLPLSFFLTHRAEHYKGSFVARPIENFPYDRIEGGRNYPFAVREYDIPLYPDTEPLIWGMTARVLDCFVKRLLGGSAPL
;
A
#
# COMPACT_ATOMS: atom_id res chain seq x y z
N LEU A 1 9.87 -23.27 -36.96
CA LEU A 1 8.46 -23.71 -36.81
C LEU A 1 7.66 -22.84 -35.85
N LYS A 2 8.19 -22.42 -34.69
CA LYS A 2 7.47 -21.56 -33.71
C LYS A 2 7.20 -20.12 -34.22
N ALA A 3 8.10 -19.53 -35.00
CA ALA A 3 7.92 -18.18 -35.57
C ALA A 3 6.81 -18.14 -36.65
N CYS A 4 6.65 -19.19 -37.42
CA CYS A 4 5.60 -19.29 -38.46
C CYS A 4 4.19 -19.39 -37.84
N PHE A 5 4.06 -20.06 -36.68
CA PHE A 5 2.78 -20.20 -35.95
C PHE A 5 2.32 -18.89 -35.33
N ILE A 6 3.26 -18.08 -34.82
CA ILE A 6 2.96 -16.75 -34.22
C ILE A 6 2.54 -15.78 -35.32
N LEU A 7 3.25 -15.77 -36.46
CA LEU A 7 2.91 -14.93 -37.62
C LEU A 7 1.53 -15.26 -38.20
N CYS A 8 1.21 -16.56 -38.31
CA CYS A 8 -0.07 -17.02 -38.83
C CYS A 8 -1.25 -16.64 -37.91
N ARG A 9 -1.07 -16.74 -36.59
CA ARG A 9 -2.07 -16.27 -35.61
C ARG A 9 -2.24 -14.75 -35.64
N TYR A 10 -1.16 -14.00 -35.78
CA TYR A 10 -1.19 -12.53 -35.87
C TYR A 10 -1.90 -12.09 -37.16
N LEU A 11 -1.57 -12.67 -38.31
CA LEU A 11 -2.21 -12.39 -39.61
C LEU A 11 -3.70 -12.76 -39.62
N CYS A 12 -4.07 -13.87 -38.99
CA CYS A 12 -5.46 -14.29 -38.86
C CYS A 12 -6.25 -13.32 -37.94
N PHE A 13 -5.64 -12.87 -36.87
CA PHE A 13 -6.24 -11.90 -35.95
C PHE A 13 -6.41 -10.51 -36.57
N VAL A 14 -5.42 -10.03 -37.37
CA VAL A 14 -5.49 -8.75 -38.09
C VAL A 14 -6.58 -8.80 -39.15
N LYS A 15 -6.60 -9.85 -40.02
CA LYS A 15 -7.65 -10.02 -41.04
C LYS A 15 -9.06 -10.13 -40.42
N HIS A 16 -9.18 -10.78 -39.28
CA HIS A 16 -10.46 -10.86 -38.55
C HIS A 16 -10.91 -9.50 -38.03
N ARG A 17 -10.02 -8.68 -37.49
CA ARG A 17 -10.33 -7.30 -37.04
C ARG A 17 -10.68 -6.37 -38.22
N GLU A 18 -9.97 -6.44 -39.31
CA GLU A 18 -10.29 -5.66 -40.53
C GLU A 18 -11.69 -6.00 -41.04
N ARG A 19 -12.06 -7.29 -41.06
CA ARG A 19 -13.36 -7.76 -41.47
C ARG A 19 -14.50 -7.31 -40.54
N ILE A 20 -14.23 -7.22 -39.25
CA ILE A 20 -15.15 -6.68 -38.23
C ILE A 20 -15.30 -5.16 -38.43
N ALA A 21 -14.19 -4.43 -38.62
CA ALA A 21 -14.19 -2.97 -38.73
C ALA A 21 -15.01 -2.46 -39.93
N MET A 22 -15.02 -3.22 -41.06
CA MET A 22 -15.75 -2.83 -42.28
C MET A 22 -17.29 -2.91 -42.14
N HIS A 23 -17.83 -3.51 -41.09
CA HIS A 23 -19.28 -3.73 -40.90
C HIS A 23 -19.86 -3.10 -39.62
N PHE A 24 -19.07 -2.37 -38.86
CA PHE A 24 -19.55 -1.76 -37.62
C PHE A 24 -20.48 -0.58 -37.90
N ARG A 25 -21.71 -0.69 -37.45
CA ARG A 25 -22.71 0.39 -37.54
C ARG A 25 -22.85 1.09 -36.17
N MET A 26 -23.43 2.28 -36.17
CA MET A 26 -23.65 3.09 -34.96
C MET A 26 -24.41 2.30 -33.87
N ASN A 27 -25.35 1.43 -34.27
CA ASN A 27 -26.10 0.59 -33.33
C ASN A 27 -25.21 -0.48 -32.66
N ASP A 28 -24.21 -1.00 -33.36
CA ASP A 28 -23.29 -1.99 -32.78
C ASP A 28 -22.40 -1.33 -31.71
N ILE A 29 -21.95 -0.08 -31.98
CA ILE A 29 -21.22 0.75 -31.01
C ILE A 29 -22.11 1.02 -29.79
N ARG A 30 -23.36 1.45 -30.02
CA ARG A 30 -24.31 1.72 -28.93
C ARG A 30 -24.54 0.47 -28.05
N SER A 31 -24.80 -0.67 -28.69
CA SER A 31 -25.00 -1.94 -27.97
C SER A 31 -23.76 -2.38 -27.22
N ALA A 32 -22.55 -2.17 -27.76
CA ALA A 32 -21.31 -2.50 -27.09
C ALA A 32 -21.06 -1.60 -25.87
N LEU A 33 -21.37 -0.31 -25.96
CA LEU A 33 -21.21 0.66 -24.87
C LEU A 33 -22.27 0.54 -23.77
N GLN A 34 -23.42 -0.07 -24.06
CA GLN A 34 -24.46 -0.39 -23.06
C GLN A 34 -24.14 -1.63 -22.25
N ARG A 35 -23.17 -2.45 -22.65
CA ARG A 35 -22.69 -3.59 -21.84
C ARG A 35 -21.94 -3.04 -20.63
N THR A 36 -22.21 -3.63 -19.47
CA THR A 36 -21.46 -3.30 -18.26
C THR A 36 -19.95 -3.50 -18.53
N PRO A 37 -19.12 -2.49 -18.29
CA PRO A 37 -17.67 -2.65 -18.42
C PRO A 37 -17.18 -3.79 -17.52
N ALA A 38 -16.15 -4.51 -17.98
CA ALA A 38 -15.50 -5.49 -17.12
C ALA A 38 -15.09 -4.83 -15.79
N PRO A 39 -15.23 -5.53 -14.66
CA PRO A 39 -14.86 -4.98 -13.37
C PRO A 39 -13.40 -4.49 -13.43
N ARG A 40 -13.18 -3.25 -13.01
CA ARG A 40 -11.81 -2.73 -12.88
C ARG A 40 -11.09 -3.57 -11.84
N LYS A 41 -9.82 -3.86 -12.10
CA LYS A 41 -8.97 -4.49 -11.08
C LYS A 41 -9.04 -3.63 -9.83
N LYS A 42 -9.53 -4.21 -8.72
CA LYS A 42 -9.65 -3.51 -7.45
C LYS A 42 -8.27 -2.97 -7.08
N GLU A 43 -8.16 -1.69 -6.78
CA GLU A 43 -6.92 -1.15 -6.23
C GLU A 43 -6.61 -1.95 -4.95
N ARG A 44 -5.36 -2.31 -4.77
CA ARG A 44 -4.95 -3.01 -3.55
C ARG A 44 -5.09 -2.06 -2.39
N GLU A 45 -6.05 -2.32 -1.54
CA GLU A 45 -6.21 -1.64 -0.26
C GLU A 45 -5.58 -2.50 0.83
N ALA A 46 -5.02 -1.85 1.83
CA ALA A 46 -4.42 -2.51 2.98
C ALA A 46 -4.92 -1.86 4.28
N ALA A 47 -4.79 -2.58 5.37
CA ALA A 47 -5.11 -2.07 6.69
C ALA A 47 -4.00 -2.42 7.68
N VAL A 48 -3.70 -1.50 8.58
CA VAL A 48 -2.66 -1.66 9.60
C VAL A 48 -3.20 -1.32 10.99
N LEU A 49 -2.66 -1.97 11.98
CA LEU A 49 -2.92 -1.70 13.38
C LEU A 49 -1.70 -0.99 13.99
N LEU A 50 -1.91 0.07 14.75
CA LEU A 50 -0.93 0.73 15.60
C LEU A 50 -1.14 0.23 17.03
N PRO A 51 -0.36 -0.78 17.50
CA PRO A 51 -0.53 -1.33 18.82
C PRO A 51 0.14 -0.45 19.86
N LEU A 52 -0.59 -0.10 20.91
CA LEU A 52 -0.13 0.65 22.07
C LEU A 52 -0.04 -0.29 23.27
N ILE A 53 1.10 -0.26 23.95
CA ILE A 53 1.35 -1.02 25.18
C ILE A 53 1.59 -0.02 26.30
N GLU A 54 0.88 -0.16 27.41
CA GLU A 54 1.20 0.55 28.64
C GLU A 54 2.13 -0.31 29.50
N LYS A 55 3.30 0.23 29.80
CA LYS A 55 4.29 -0.43 30.65
C LYS A 55 4.90 0.58 31.61
N GLU A 56 4.80 0.30 32.93
CA GLU A 56 5.38 1.14 33.98
C GLU A 56 4.94 2.63 33.91
N GLY A 57 3.71 2.88 33.42
CA GLY A 57 3.16 4.21 33.26
C GLY A 57 3.61 4.94 31.98
N GLU A 58 4.35 4.28 31.10
CA GLU A 58 4.76 4.78 29.79
C GLU A 58 3.95 4.10 28.67
N LEU A 59 3.51 4.88 27.68
CA LEU A 59 2.87 4.37 26.48
C LEU A 59 3.93 4.11 25.41
N LEU A 60 3.97 2.87 24.95
CA LEU A 60 4.89 2.40 23.92
C LEU A 60 4.11 2.02 22.67
N ILE A 61 4.65 2.33 21.50
CA ILE A 61 4.14 1.85 20.20
C ILE A 61 4.95 0.62 19.81
N LEU A 62 4.28 -0.47 19.47
CA LEU A 62 4.92 -1.69 18.97
C LEU A 62 5.09 -1.62 17.45
N PHE A 63 6.26 -2.02 17.01
CA PHE A 63 6.67 -2.19 15.62
C PHE A 63 7.17 -3.60 15.39
N GLU A 64 7.13 -4.00 14.16
CA GLU A 64 7.74 -5.23 13.68
C GLU A 64 8.79 -4.95 12.61
N ARG A 65 9.76 -5.84 12.51
CA ARG A 65 10.63 -5.97 11.36
C ARG A 65 10.13 -7.14 10.52
N ARG A 66 9.82 -6.89 9.27
CA ARG A 66 9.35 -7.91 8.34
C ARG A 66 10.41 -8.99 8.12
N ALA A 67 9.97 -10.24 7.99
CA ALA A 67 10.88 -11.36 7.79
C ALA A 67 11.71 -11.17 6.51
N LEU A 68 12.99 -11.53 6.59
CA LEU A 68 13.95 -11.39 5.49
C LEU A 68 13.66 -12.33 4.31
N SER A 69 12.85 -13.36 4.52
CA SER A 69 12.40 -14.32 3.51
C SER A 69 11.24 -13.82 2.64
N LEU A 70 10.61 -12.71 2.99
CA LEU A 70 9.47 -12.17 2.26
C LEU A 70 9.86 -11.64 0.88
N ARG A 71 8.96 -11.77 -0.10
CA ARG A 71 9.16 -11.26 -1.46
C ARG A 71 9.02 -9.74 -1.58
N HIS A 72 8.26 -9.14 -0.68
CA HIS A 72 7.96 -7.70 -0.69
C HIS A 72 8.45 -7.07 0.60
N GLN A 73 9.32 -6.06 0.47
CA GLN A 73 9.85 -5.26 1.58
C GLN A 73 10.47 -6.11 2.72
N PRO A 74 11.38 -7.07 2.43
CA PRO A 74 12.03 -7.84 3.45
C PRO A 74 12.87 -6.93 4.36
N GLY A 75 12.75 -7.10 5.68
CA GLY A 75 13.49 -6.33 6.68
C GLY A 75 13.00 -4.90 6.94
N ASP A 76 11.97 -4.44 6.24
CA ASP A 76 11.37 -3.13 6.51
C ASP A 76 10.72 -3.10 7.90
N ILE A 77 10.72 -1.91 8.50
CA ILE A 77 10.01 -1.67 9.75
C ILE A 77 8.57 -1.31 9.43
N ALA A 78 7.65 -2.05 10.01
CA ALA A 78 6.22 -1.93 9.77
C ALA A 78 5.41 -1.83 11.06
N LEU A 79 4.16 -1.44 10.90
CA LEU A 79 3.09 -1.73 11.84
C LEU A 79 2.42 -3.03 11.37
N PRO A 80 1.92 -3.87 12.27
CA PRO A 80 1.18 -5.08 11.91
C PRO A 80 0.04 -4.78 10.95
N GLY A 81 -0.08 -5.58 9.88
CA GLY A 81 -1.13 -5.36 8.91
C GLY A 81 -0.83 -5.88 7.50
N GLY A 82 -1.86 -5.92 6.68
CA GLY A 82 -1.77 -6.50 5.35
C GLY A 82 -2.91 -6.12 4.42
N GLY A 83 -3.12 -6.95 3.42
CA GLY A 83 -4.16 -6.75 2.40
C GLY A 83 -5.56 -7.00 2.94
N ILE A 84 -6.52 -6.21 2.46
CA ILE A 84 -7.94 -6.43 2.77
C ILE A 84 -8.47 -7.52 1.84
N GLU A 85 -9.02 -8.61 2.40
CA GLU A 85 -9.58 -9.71 1.65
C GLU A 85 -11.00 -9.40 1.12
N GLU A 86 -11.51 -10.27 0.25
CA GLU A 86 -12.86 -10.09 -0.30
C GLU A 86 -13.93 -10.32 0.77
N GLY A 87 -14.78 -9.31 0.95
CA GLY A 87 -15.85 -9.34 1.96
C GLY A 87 -15.43 -8.85 3.34
N GLU A 88 -14.16 -8.54 3.53
CA GLU A 88 -13.60 -8.06 4.79
C GLU A 88 -13.65 -6.53 4.86
N THR A 89 -13.95 -6.00 6.02
CA THR A 89 -13.79 -4.56 6.30
C THR A 89 -12.33 -4.22 6.61
N PRO A 90 -11.89 -2.96 6.42
CA PRO A 90 -10.53 -2.57 6.78
C PRO A 90 -10.15 -2.85 8.25
N LEU A 91 -11.09 -2.70 9.16
CA LEU A 91 -10.86 -2.98 10.58
C LEU A 91 -10.67 -4.48 10.85
N GLU A 92 -11.50 -5.32 10.24
CA GLU A 92 -11.36 -6.77 10.35
C GLU A 92 -10.01 -7.24 9.82
N ALA A 93 -9.57 -6.70 8.66
CA ALA A 93 -8.25 -6.98 8.10
C ALA A 93 -7.11 -6.59 9.05
N ALA A 94 -7.13 -5.37 9.58
CA ALA A 94 -6.09 -4.91 10.52
C ALA A 94 -6.02 -5.78 11.78
N LEU A 95 -7.16 -6.20 12.31
CA LEU A 95 -7.21 -7.05 13.50
C LEU A 95 -6.79 -8.50 13.20
N ARG A 96 -7.16 -9.05 12.05
CA ARG A 96 -6.77 -10.40 11.61
C ARG A 96 -5.26 -10.48 11.42
N GLU A 97 -4.71 -9.58 10.60
CA GLU A 97 -3.27 -9.54 10.32
C GLU A 97 -2.45 -9.36 11.61
N ALA A 98 -2.84 -8.43 12.48
CA ALA A 98 -2.13 -8.22 13.75
C ALA A 98 -2.16 -9.49 14.64
N ARG A 99 -3.25 -10.26 14.64
CA ARG A 99 -3.30 -11.54 15.39
C ARG A 99 -2.41 -12.60 14.77
N GLU A 100 -2.38 -12.69 13.45
CA GLU A 100 -1.57 -13.65 12.70
C GLU A 100 -0.07 -13.35 12.87
N GLU A 101 0.32 -12.09 12.69
CA GLU A 101 1.72 -11.65 12.77
C GLU A 101 2.27 -11.67 14.18
N LEU A 102 1.48 -11.24 15.19
CA LEU A 102 1.91 -11.17 16.60
C LEU A 102 1.47 -12.36 17.44
N LEU A 103 0.78 -13.35 16.86
CA LEU A 103 0.25 -14.55 17.52
C LEU A 103 -0.61 -14.19 18.75
N LEU A 104 -1.63 -13.34 18.55
CA LEU A 104 -2.47 -12.80 19.62
C LEU A 104 -3.80 -13.54 19.74
N GLU A 105 -4.27 -13.63 20.98
CA GLU A 105 -5.67 -13.98 21.29
C GLU A 105 -6.58 -12.74 21.15
N ASN A 106 -7.89 -12.97 20.97
CA ASN A 106 -8.85 -11.91 20.75
C ASN A 106 -8.89 -10.88 21.89
N GLU A 107 -8.76 -11.34 23.12
CA GLU A 107 -8.88 -10.54 24.34
C GLU A 107 -7.68 -9.61 24.57
N GLN A 108 -6.57 -9.86 23.89
CA GLN A 108 -5.36 -9.03 24.00
C GLN A 108 -5.45 -7.72 23.21
N LEU A 109 -6.38 -7.59 22.26
CA LEU A 109 -6.59 -6.37 21.50
C LEU A 109 -7.86 -5.64 21.92
N SER A 110 -7.71 -4.38 22.31
CA SER A 110 -8.80 -3.46 22.63
C SER A 110 -8.75 -2.27 21.67
N LEU A 111 -9.68 -2.18 20.73
CA LEU A 111 -9.72 -1.11 19.74
C LEU A 111 -9.88 0.25 20.43
N LEU A 112 -9.01 1.20 20.11
CA LEU A 112 -9.08 2.59 20.54
C LEU A 112 -9.79 3.47 19.53
N GLY A 113 -9.60 3.20 18.23
CA GLY A 113 -10.28 3.90 17.15
C GLY A 113 -9.51 3.94 15.86
N GLU A 114 -10.10 4.61 14.88
CA GLU A 114 -9.49 4.86 13.57
C GLU A 114 -8.47 5.99 13.66
N VAL A 115 -7.27 5.78 13.16
CA VAL A 115 -6.23 6.80 12.99
C VAL A 115 -6.51 7.62 11.73
N GLY A 116 -6.88 6.97 10.64
CA GLY A 116 -7.23 7.60 9.37
C GLY A 116 -6.84 6.75 8.18
N ILE A 117 -6.98 7.36 6.98
CA ILE A 117 -6.59 6.73 5.72
C ILE A 117 -5.37 7.48 5.19
N VAL A 118 -4.30 6.75 4.90
CA VAL A 118 -3.09 7.31 4.30
C VAL A 118 -2.88 6.73 2.90
N SER A 119 -2.32 7.53 2.00
CA SER A 119 -2.07 7.11 0.62
C SER A 119 -0.59 6.81 0.41
N GLY A 120 -0.30 5.64 -0.16
CA GLY A 120 1.04 5.28 -0.61
C GLY A 120 1.44 6.01 -1.90
N PRO A 121 2.71 5.92 -2.27
CA PRO A 121 3.25 6.59 -3.46
C PRO A 121 2.52 6.22 -4.76
N SER A 122 2.08 4.98 -4.91
CA SER A 122 1.31 4.48 -6.06
C SER A 122 -0.19 4.81 -6.03
N GLY A 123 -0.67 5.52 -4.99
CA GLY A 123 -2.10 5.75 -4.76
C GLY A 123 -2.80 4.66 -3.96
N GLN A 124 -2.07 3.65 -3.53
CA GLN A 124 -2.56 2.60 -2.63
C GLN A 124 -3.08 3.23 -1.34
N LYS A 125 -4.29 2.82 -0.92
CA LYS A 125 -4.88 3.26 0.36
C LYS A 125 -4.50 2.30 1.46
N VAL A 126 -4.13 2.86 2.61
CA VAL A 126 -3.87 2.12 3.84
C VAL A 126 -4.74 2.72 4.95
N TYR A 127 -5.63 1.90 5.47
CA TYR A 127 -6.50 2.23 6.59
C TYR A 127 -5.74 1.93 7.89
N ALA A 128 -5.64 2.89 8.77
CA ALA A 128 -4.89 2.76 10.02
C ALA A 128 -5.81 2.85 11.23
N PHE A 129 -5.65 1.90 12.14
CA PHE A 129 -6.39 1.84 13.40
C PHE A 129 -5.40 1.79 14.56
N ALA A 130 -5.81 2.26 15.74
CA ALA A 130 -5.04 2.13 16.96
C ALA A 130 -5.76 1.19 17.93
N ALA A 131 -5.01 0.33 18.60
CA ALA A 131 -5.52 -0.57 19.63
C ALA A 131 -4.56 -0.66 20.81
N GLU A 132 -5.11 -0.82 22.00
CA GLU A 132 -4.36 -1.24 23.17
C GLU A 132 -4.03 -2.72 23.07
N LEU A 133 -2.77 -3.07 23.30
CA LEU A 133 -2.27 -4.45 23.30
C LEU A 133 -1.95 -4.86 24.74
N LYS A 134 -2.78 -5.76 25.28
CA LYS A 134 -2.72 -6.22 26.67
C LYS A 134 -1.92 -7.51 26.80
N ASP A 135 -1.21 -7.64 27.91
CA ASP A 135 -0.51 -8.88 28.31
C ASP A 135 0.40 -9.48 27.22
N TYR A 136 0.93 -8.63 26.33
CA TYR A 136 1.78 -9.06 25.24
C TYR A 136 3.17 -9.44 25.75
N ARG A 137 3.64 -10.62 25.35
CA ARG A 137 4.90 -11.22 25.80
C ARG A 137 5.99 -11.32 24.73
N GLY A 138 5.79 -10.64 23.58
CA GLY A 138 6.77 -10.63 22.50
C GLY A 138 6.66 -11.80 21.53
N SER A 139 5.50 -12.47 21.45
CA SER A 139 5.22 -13.50 20.46
C SER A 139 5.10 -12.92 19.06
N PHE A 140 5.53 -13.66 18.04
CA PHE A 140 5.33 -13.32 16.64
C PHE A 140 5.46 -14.53 15.72
N SER A 141 4.90 -14.44 14.53
CA SER A 141 5.00 -15.45 13.46
C SER A 141 6.35 -15.31 12.74
N PRO A 142 7.30 -16.24 12.87
CA PRO A 142 8.61 -16.12 12.23
C PRO A 142 8.56 -16.24 10.69
N ALA A 143 7.41 -16.65 10.15
CA ALA A 143 7.20 -16.68 8.71
C ALA A 143 7.05 -15.28 8.11
N GLU A 144 6.53 -14.31 8.89
CA GLU A 144 6.19 -12.97 8.46
C GLU A 144 6.96 -11.87 9.17
N VAL A 145 7.36 -12.12 10.42
CA VAL A 145 8.04 -11.19 11.31
C VAL A 145 9.41 -11.75 11.71
N ASP A 146 10.45 -10.94 11.57
CA ASP A 146 11.82 -11.27 12.03
C ASP A 146 12.00 -10.95 13.52
N ARG A 147 11.46 -9.83 13.96
CA ARG A 147 11.46 -9.39 15.35
C ARG A 147 10.42 -8.30 15.61
N VAL A 148 10.07 -8.13 16.87
CA VAL A 148 9.26 -7.00 17.35
C VAL A 148 10.07 -6.14 18.29
N PHE A 149 9.73 -4.86 18.37
CA PHE A 149 10.32 -3.89 19.29
C PHE A 149 9.33 -2.77 19.59
N THR A 150 9.63 -1.98 20.61
CA THR A 150 8.77 -0.86 20.99
C THR A 150 9.57 0.44 21.07
N LEU A 151 8.90 1.56 20.76
CA LEU A 151 9.42 2.90 20.98
C LEU A 151 8.40 3.71 21.79
N PRO A 152 8.85 4.64 22.65
CA PRO A 152 7.97 5.48 23.45
C PRO A 152 7.08 6.39 22.59
N LEU A 153 5.79 6.46 22.89
CA LEU A 153 4.89 7.43 22.25
C LEU A 153 5.38 8.86 22.48
N SER A 154 5.93 9.16 23.66
CA SER A 154 6.50 10.46 24.03
C SER A 154 7.57 10.94 23.05
N PHE A 155 8.36 10.03 22.48
CA PHE A 155 9.34 10.36 21.43
C PHE A 155 8.64 11.01 20.23
N PHE A 156 7.59 10.39 19.70
CA PHE A 156 6.87 10.87 18.51
C PHE A 156 6.06 12.14 18.77
N LEU A 157 5.69 12.41 20.02
CA LEU A 157 5.03 13.67 20.42
C LEU A 157 5.99 14.86 20.47
N THR A 158 7.30 14.60 20.68
CA THR A 158 8.32 15.63 20.82
C THR A 158 9.22 15.78 19.59
N HIS A 159 9.37 14.74 18.78
CA HIS A 159 10.17 14.72 17.55
C HIS A 159 9.25 14.69 16.33
N ARG A 160 9.50 15.57 15.38
CA ARG A 160 8.72 15.65 14.14
C ARG A 160 9.37 14.81 13.04
N ALA A 161 8.52 14.22 12.21
CA ALA A 161 9.00 13.60 11.00
C ALA A 161 9.62 14.65 10.05
N GLU A 162 10.76 14.33 9.46
CA GLU A 162 11.29 15.04 8.31
C GLU A 162 10.60 14.55 7.03
N HIS A 163 10.44 15.45 6.05
CA HIS A 163 9.70 15.17 4.83
C HIS A 163 10.59 15.36 3.60
N TYR A 164 10.77 14.29 2.85
CA TYR A 164 11.55 14.27 1.62
C TYR A 164 10.62 14.09 0.42
N LYS A 165 11.06 14.53 -0.77
CA LYS A 165 10.31 14.36 -2.01
C LYS A 165 10.84 13.19 -2.82
N GLY A 166 9.91 12.31 -3.23
CA GLY A 166 10.16 11.31 -4.26
C GLY A 166 9.36 11.61 -5.51
N SER A 167 9.70 11.00 -6.64
CA SER A 167 8.93 11.16 -7.87
C SER A 167 8.78 9.85 -8.63
N PHE A 168 7.60 9.68 -9.25
CA PHE A 168 7.35 8.69 -10.28
C PHE A 168 7.27 9.37 -11.63
N VAL A 169 7.97 8.83 -12.61
CA VAL A 169 7.87 9.26 -14.00
C VAL A 169 7.20 8.16 -14.80
N ALA A 170 6.06 8.47 -15.40
CA ALA A 170 5.35 7.55 -16.29
C ALA A 170 6.08 7.47 -17.64
N ARG A 171 7.11 6.63 -17.77
CA ARG A 171 7.82 6.40 -19.03
C ARG A 171 7.48 5.01 -19.57
N PRO A 172 7.21 4.91 -20.88
CA PRO A 172 7.17 3.60 -21.54
C PRO A 172 8.53 2.88 -21.34
N ILE A 173 8.48 1.59 -21.08
CA ILE A 173 9.69 0.80 -20.92
C ILE A 173 10.19 0.39 -22.32
N GLU A 174 10.20 -0.78 -22.75
CA GLU A 174 10.85 -1.23 -23.97
C GLU A 174 9.97 -1.06 -25.23
N ASN A 175 10.61 -0.91 -26.41
CA ASN A 175 10.00 -0.94 -27.74
C ASN A 175 8.88 0.10 -27.99
N PHE A 176 8.82 1.17 -27.22
CA PHE A 176 7.89 2.26 -27.47
C PHE A 176 8.33 3.08 -28.69
N PRO A 177 7.45 3.34 -29.66
CA PRO A 177 7.79 4.04 -30.90
C PRO A 177 7.92 5.57 -30.67
N TYR A 178 9.00 5.99 -30.02
CA TYR A 178 9.27 7.40 -29.73
C TYR A 178 9.35 8.28 -30.99
N ASP A 179 9.73 7.70 -32.14
CA ASP A 179 9.78 8.36 -33.45
C ASP A 179 8.39 8.78 -33.98
N ARG A 180 7.32 8.25 -33.40
CA ARG A 180 5.92 8.53 -33.81
C ARG A 180 5.20 9.54 -32.92
N ILE A 181 5.85 10.03 -31.89
CA ILE A 181 5.25 11.05 -31.00
C ILE A 181 6.01 12.35 -31.11
N GLU A 182 5.31 13.47 -30.99
CA GLU A 182 5.93 14.79 -30.94
C GLU A 182 6.84 14.90 -29.71
N GLY A 183 8.05 15.44 -29.87
CA GLY A 183 9.08 15.47 -28.81
C GLY A 183 9.92 14.20 -28.69
N GLY A 184 9.52 13.10 -29.30
CA GLY A 184 10.30 11.86 -29.35
C GLY A 184 10.69 11.38 -27.94
N ARG A 185 11.98 11.04 -27.74
CA ARG A 185 12.53 10.65 -26.44
C ARG A 185 12.52 11.76 -25.39
N ASN A 186 12.36 13.00 -25.81
CA ASN A 186 12.29 14.18 -24.94
C ASN A 186 10.84 14.56 -24.58
N TYR A 187 9.86 13.74 -24.96
CA TYR A 187 8.47 13.98 -24.60
C TYR A 187 8.33 14.14 -23.08
N PRO A 188 7.68 15.23 -22.60
CA PRO A 188 7.55 15.51 -21.18
C PRO A 188 6.50 14.59 -20.54
N PHE A 189 6.91 13.37 -20.22
CA PHE A 189 6.03 12.43 -19.53
C PHE A 189 5.62 12.97 -18.15
N ALA A 190 4.41 12.64 -17.73
CA ALA A 190 3.89 13.07 -16.45
C ALA A 190 4.79 12.61 -15.29
N VAL A 191 5.12 13.55 -14.43
CA VAL A 191 5.84 13.32 -13.17
C VAL A 191 4.84 13.48 -12.04
N ARG A 192 4.75 12.48 -11.18
CA ARG A 192 3.97 12.54 -9.95
C ARG A 192 4.93 12.60 -8.77
N GLU A 193 4.92 13.70 -8.05
CA GLU A 193 5.66 13.81 -6.79
C GLU A 193 4.87 13.19 -5.64
N TYR A 194 5.60 12.68 -4.66
CA TYR A 194 5.04 12.19 -3.41
C TYR A 194 5.96 12.51 -2.24
N ASP A 195 5.39 12.56 -1.08
CA ASP A 195 6.07 12.86 0.16
C ASP A 195 6.58 11.58 0.84
N ILE A 196 7.79 11.62 1.40
CA ILE A 196 8.42 10.52 2.12
C ILE A 196 8.76 11.01 3.53
N PRO A 197 7.88 10.75 4.51
CA PRO A 197 8.19 11.06 5.90
C PRO A 197 9.22 10.09 6.48
N LEU A 198 10.04 10.59 7.39
CA LEU A 198 11.12 9.86 8.03
C LEU A 198 11.37 10.42 9.43
N TYR A 199 11.60 9.56 10.42
CA TYR A 199 12.03 9.93 11.77
C TYR A 199 13.53 9.61 11.91
N PRO A 200 14.42 10.62 11.77
CA PRO A 200 15.88 10.40 11.65
C PRO A 200 16.51 9.82 12.91
N ASP A 201 15.94 10.14 14.07
CA ASP A 201 16.49 9.77 15.38
C ASP A 201 15.96 8.43 15.91
N THR A 202 15.33 7.60 15.06
CA THR A 202 14.89 6.26 15.43
C THR A 202 15.89 5.19 15.00
N GLU A 203 16.13 4.21 15.87
CA GLU A 203 16.92 3.01 15.57
C GLU A 203 16.11 1.76 15.98
N PRO A 204 15.67 0.95 15.00
CA PRO A 204 15.86 1.11 13.55
C PRO A 204 15.08 2.28 12.95
N LEU A 205 15.53 2.75 11.78
CA LEU A 205 14.94 3.89 11.08
C LEU A 205 13.48 3.65 10.72
N ILE A 206 12.60 4.58 11.12
CA ILE A 206 11.18 4.58 10.75
C ILE A 206 10.96 5.59 9.62
N TRP A 207 10.48 5.12 8.48
CA TRP A 207 10.26 5.92 7.29
C TRP A 207 9.08 5.43 6.44
N GLY A 208 8.75 6.14 5.38
CA GLY A 208 7.77 5.73 4.37
C GLY A 208 6.35 5.62 4.92
N MET A 209 5.68 4.50 4.66
CA MET A 209 4.28 4.29 5.08
C MET A 209 4.13 4.24 6.60
N THR A 210 5.03 3.57 7.29
CA THR A 210 5.03 3.47 8.76
C THR A 210 5.15 4.86 9.39
N ALA A 211 6.10 5.66 8.94
CA ALA A 211 6.24 7.05 9.40
C ALA A 211 5.01 7.90 9.05
N ARG A 212 4.37 7.67 7.90
CA ARG A 212 3.16 8.39 7.50
C ARG A 212 1.96 8.10 8.40
N VAL A 213 1.77 6.83 8.78
CA VAL A 213 0.73 6.44 9.74
C VAL A 213 1.00 7.08 11.10
N LEU A 214 2.25 7.05 11.58
CA LEU A 214 2.65 7.69 12.83
C LEU A 214 2.42 9.21 12.81
N ASP A 215 2.82 9.89 11.76
CA ASP A 215 2.62 11.34 11.62
C ASP A 215 1.13 11.70 11.61
N CYS A 216 0.29 10.88 10.95
CA CYS A 216 -1.16 11.01 10.99
C CYS A 216 -1.70 10.82 12.42
N PHE A 217 -1.25 9.79 13.13
CA PHE A 217 -1.65 9.49 14.50
C PHE A 217 -1.27 10.63 15.48
N VAL A 218 -0.02 11.07 15.44
CA VAL A 218 0.48 12.17 16.28
C VAL A 218 -0.29 13.46 16.02
N LYS A 219 -0.53 13.84 14.77
CA LYS A 219 -1.34 15.01 14.41
C LYS A 219 -2.74 14.92 14.99
N ARG A 220 -3.37 13.75 14.92
CA ARG A 220 -4.71 13.53 15.49
C ARG A 220 -4.73 13.65 17.01
N LEU A 221 -3.72 13.12 17.71
CA LEU A 221 -3.58 13.27 19.17
C LEU A 221 -3.41 14.73 19.59
N LEU A 222 -2.69 15.53 18.80
CA LEU A 222 -2.44 16.95 19.08
C LEU A 222 -3.59 17.88 18.61
N GLY A 223 -4.73 17.32 18.20
CA GLY A 223 -5.90 18.08 17.74
C GLY A 223 -5.79 18.63 16.31
N GLY A 224 -4.82 18.16 15.52
CA GLY A 224 -4.70 18.47 14.10
C GLY A 224 -5.67 17.68 13.24
N SER A 225 -6.07 18.25 12.08
CA SER A 225 -6.83 17.49 11.08
C SER A 225 -5.90 16.49 10.40
N ALA A 226 -6.37 15.24 10.25
CA ALA A 226 -5.65 14.26 9.44
C ALA A 226 -5.55 14.78 8.00
N PRO A 227 -4.40 14.66 7.32
CA PRO A 227 -4.33 14.96 5.90
C PRO A 227 -5.21 13.97 5.13
N LEU A 228 -6.09 14.49 4.27
CA LEU A 228 -6.89 13.71 3.31
C LEU A 228 -5.99 13.10 2.22
#